data_747d5415cc58093d51474992a33ede94
#
_entry.id   747d5415cc58093d51474992a33ede94
#
_cell.length_a   1.000
_cell.length_b   1.000
_cell.length_c   1.000
_cell.angle_alpha   90.00
_cell.angle_beta   90.00
_cell.angle_gamma   90.00
#
_symmetry.space_group_name_H-M   'P 1'
#
loop_
_entity.id
_entity.type
_entity.pdbx_description
1 polymer ?
#
loop_
_entity_poly.entity_id
_entity_poly.type
_entity_poly.pdbx_seq_one_letter_code
_entity_poly.pdbx_strand_id
1 'polypeptide(L)'
;MISVRSITISILGLVLSTPLIHAQDLSKYREFQFGMNLVAVAKQADVKPSEARVIHQRPAVIQELEWRPRRFLASSPQEDPVKEILFSFYNGELFRMLVNYDLHKTEGLTDEDMVEAISAKYGIATRPAAKITLLLSSSFHVYNDSEQVIARWENSQYSFNLFRSSYQPAFGMLVISKPLDGVARAAIVEAIRLDEQEAPQREIDRQKKQEEESRVAQEKARPGNKVNFRP
;
A
#
# COMPACT_ATOMS: atom_id res chain seq x y z
N MET A 1 -62.46 62.41 -5.80
CA MET A 1 -61.46 61.95 -4.84
C MET A 1 -61.27 60.43 -5.06
N ILE A 2 -60.21 60.05 -5.74
CA ILE A 2 -59.91 58.67 -6.05
C ILE A 2 -58.70 58.29 -5.24
N SER A 3 -58.90 57.35 -4.26
CA SER A 3 -57.85 56.85 -3.38
C SER A 3 -57.05 55.75 -4.05
N VAL A 4 -55.74 55.97 -4.26
CA VAL A 4 -54.81 55.01 -4.80
C VAL A 4 -54.26 54.18 -3.65
N ARG A 5 -54.59 52.89 -3.59
CA ARG A 5 -54.01 51.93 -2.63
C ARG A 5 -52.69 51.37 -3.21
N SER A 6 -51.61 51.73 -2.58
CA SER A 6 -50.27 51.16 -2.84
C SER A 6 -50.21 49.71 -2.38
N ILE A 7 -49.95 48.77 -3.30
CA ILE A 7 -49.68 47.38 -2.99
C ILE A 7 -48.17 47.21 -2.90
N THR A 8 -47.68 46.95 -1.70
CA THR A 8 -46.25 46.59 -1.41
C THR A 8 -46.08 45.10 -1.63
N ILE A 9 -45.37 44.71 -2.72
CA ILE A 9 -45.00 43.33 -2.95
C ILE A 9 -43.69 43.07 -2.20
N SER A 10 -43.74 42.30 -1.10
CA SER A 10 -42.55 41.77 -0.42
C SER A 10 -42.02 40.53 -1.17
N ILE A 11 -40.90 40.69 -1.83
CA ILE A 11 -40.18 39.57 -2.43
C ILE A 11 -39.35 38.90 -1.32
N LEU A 12 -39.85 37.78 -0.83
CA LEU A 12 -39.14 36.93 0.12
C LEU A 12 -38.05 36.14 -0.65
N GLY A 13 -36.82 36.63 -0.59
CA GLY A 13 -35.65 35.93 -1.22
C GLY A 13 -35.34 34.60 -0.53
N LEU A 14 -35.69 33.50 -1.18
CA LEU A 14 -35.30 32.15 -0.76
C LEU A 14 -33.82 31.96 -1.04
N VAL A 15 -32.96 32.13 -0.04
CA VAL A 15 -31.53 31.80 -0.13
C VAL A 15 -31.38 30.27 -0.09
N LEU A 16 -31.26 29.69 -1.30
CA LEU A 16 -30.87 28.29 -1.46
C LEU A 16 -29.41 28.16 -1.04
N SER A 17 -29.16 27.79 0.22
CA SER A 17 -27.85 27.34 0.68
C SER A 17 -27.55 25.98 0.03
N THR A 18 -26.86 26.00 -1.12
CA THR A 18 -26.29 24.79 -1.68
C THR A 18 -25.20 24.29 -0.72
N PRO A 19 -25.27 23.05 -0.20
CA PRO A 19 -24.17 22.50 0.56
C PRO A 19 -22.93 22.49 -0.36
N LEU A 20 -21.86 23.15 0.06
CA LEU A 20 -20.55 23.01 -0.57
C LEU A 20 -20.15 21.54 -0.43
N ILE A 21 -20.40 20.76 -1.48
CA ILE A 21 -19.83 19.41 -1.60
C ILE A 21 -18.32 19.63 -1.71
N HIS A 22 -17.62 19.53 -0.59
CA HIS A 22 -16.16 19.49 -0.61
C HIS A 22 -15.76 18.28 -1.44
N ALA A 23 -15.18 18.54 -2.61
CA ALA A 23 -14.59 17.50 -3.42
C ALA A 23 -13.55 16.78 -2.54
N GLN A 24 -13.79 15.49 -2.32
CA GLN A 24 -12.96 14.68 -1.45
C GLN A 24 -11.57 14.54 -2.07
N ASP A 25 -10.55 14.97 -1.33
CA ASP A 25 -9.16 14.81 -1.76
C ASP A 25 -8.70 13.36 -1.49
N LEU A 26 -8.91 12.49 -2.48
CA LEU A 26 -8.42 11.10 -2.48
C LEU A 26 -6.99 11.00 -3.04
N SER A 27 -6.32 12.11 -3.35
CA SER A 27 -4.95 12.09 -3.87
C SER A 27 -3.92 11.72 -2.79
N LYS A 28 -4.32 11.69 -1.52
CA LYS A 28 -3.43 11.42 -0.39
C LYS A 28 -4.13 10.64 0.72
N TYR A 29 -3.34 9.84 1.41
CA TYR A 29 -3.72 9.25 2.69
C TYR A 29 -2.84 9.84 3.79
N ARG A 30 -3.47 10.51 4.77
CA ARG A 30 -2.76 11.34 5.74
C ARG A 30 -1.90 12.39 5.02
N GLU A 31 -0.60 12.39 5.30
CA GLU A 31 0.36 13.30 4.68
C GLU A 31 1.03 12.71 3.43
N PHE A 32 0.77 11.44 3.09
CA PHE A 32 1.39 10.75 1.97
C PHE A 32 0.55 10.92 0.71
N GLN A 33 1.10 11.64 -0.27
CA GLN A 33 0.45 11.93 -1.54
C GLN A 33 0.93 10.96 -2.63
N PHE A 34 0.04 10.49 -3.47
CA PHE A 34 0.41 9.71 -4.65
C PHE A 34 1.34 10.50 -5.58
N GLY A 35 2.28 9.78 -6.23
CA GLY A 35 3.33 10.39 -7.04
C GLY A 35 4.53 10.92 -6.26
N MET A 36 4.49 10.97 -4.92
CA MET A 36 5.68 11.28 -4.13
C MET A 36 6.79 10.26 -4.44
N ASN A 37 8.03 10.74 -4.53
CA ASN A 37 9.16 9.83 -4.69
C ASN A 37 9.54 9.15 -3.36
N LEU A 38 10.25 8.02 -3.47
CA LEU A 38 10.69 7.21 -2.32
C LEU A 38 11.40 8.04 -1.24
N VAL A 39 12.28 8.97 -1.62
CA VAL A 39 13.06 9.78 -0.67
C VAL A 39 12.15 10.71 0.12
N ALA A 40 11.15 11.33 -0.55
CA ALA A 40 10.19 12.21 0.10
C ALA A 40 9.29 11.45 1.08
N VAL A 41 8.78 10.26 0.67
CA VAL A 41 7.98 9.39 1.57
C VAL A 41 8.81 8.93 2.76
N ALA A 42 10.04 8.46 2.54
CA ALA A 42 10.93 8.00 3.60
C ALA A 42 11.24 9.13 4.62
N LYS A 43 11.53 10.34 4.11
CA LYS A 43 11.73 11.53 4.97
C LYS A 43 10.50 11.83 5.82
N GLN A 44 9.31 11.76 5.23
CA GLN A 44 8.06 12.06 5.91
C GLN A 44 7.68 10.99 6.93
N ALA A 45 8.00 9.74 6.64
CA ALA A 45 7.82 8.60 7.54
C ALA A 45 8.90 8.50 8.64
N ASP A 46 9.93 9.36 8.62
CA ASP A 46 11.10 9.30 9.51
C ASP A 46 11.80 7.92 9.47
N VAL A 47 11.97 7.39 8.25
CA VAL A 47 12.70 6.16 7.95
C VAL A 47 13.78 6.42 6.90
N LYS A 48 14.74 5.51 6.77
CA LYS A 48 15.80 5.68 5.78
C LYS A 48 15.34 5.17 4.41
N PRO A 49 15.61 5.87 3.31
CA PRO A 49 15.32 5.37 1.96
C PRO A 49 15.97 4.01 1.66
N SER A 50 17.10 3.70 2.32
CA SER A 50 17.79 2.42 2.17
C SER A 50 17.06 1.24 2.83
N GLU A 51 16.01 1.48 3.60
CA GLU A 51 15.15 0.43 4.16
C GLU A 51 14.13 -0.08 3.13
N ALA A 52 13.98 0.63 2.01
CA ALA A 52 13.14 0.17 0.91
C ALA A 52 13.73 -1.09 0.26
N ARG A 53 12.86 -2.07 0.05
CA ARG A 53 13.20 -3.32 -0.63
C ARG A 53 12.88 -3.20 -2.11
N VAL A 54 13.80 -3.62 -2.97
CA VAL A 54 13.54 -3.78 -4.40
C VAL A 54 12.91 -5.16 -4.61
N ILE A 55 11.69 -5.17 -5.14
CA ILE A 55 10.92 -6.39 -5.41
C ILE A 55 11.20 -6.87 -6.83
N HIS A 56 11.11 -5.97 -7.81
CA HIS A 56 11.47 -6.22 -9.19
C HIS A 56 12.35 -5.09 -9.72
N GLN A 57 13.31 -5.43 -10.58
CA GLN A 57 14.18 -4.45 -11.24
C GLN A 57 13.82 -4.24 -12.71
N ARG A 58 13.01 -5.14 -13.27
CA ARG A 58 12.61 -5.14 -14.68
C ARG A 58 11.23 -5.81 -14.84
N PRO A 59 10.44 -5.42 -15.83
CA PRO A 59 10.70 -4.36 -16.79
C PRO A 59 10.63 -2.95 -16.19
N ALA A 60 10.18 -2.83 -14.95
CA ALA A 60 10.14 -1.60 -14.16
C ALA A 60 10.69 -1.86 -12.76
N VAL A 61 11.16 -0.82 -12.10
CA VAL A 61 11.61 -0.91 -10.71
C VAL A 61 10.39 -0.84 -9.80
N ILE A 62 10.11 -1.95 -9.11
CA ILE A 62 9.08 -2.04 -8.07
C ILE A 62 9.80 -2.09 -6.73
N GLN A 63 9.44 -1.15 -5.85
CA GLN A 63 10.03 -1.05 -4.51
C GLN A 63 8.95 -1.00 -3.46
N GLU A 64 9.26 -1.47 -2.26
CA GLU A 64 8.39 -1.38 -1.09
C GLU A 64 9.13 -0.81 0.10
N LEU A 65 8.46 0.08 0.83
CA LEU A 65 8.94 0.67 2.06
C LEU A 65 7.90 0.44 3.14
N GLU A 66 8.29 -0.20 4.22
CA GLU A 66 7.43 -0.42 5.39
C GLU A 66 7.62 0.72 6.38
N TRP A 67 6.51 1.23 6.91
CA TRP A 67 6.49 2.22 7.97
C TRP A 67 5.59 1.78 9.11
N ARG A 68 6.13 1.86 10.33
CA ARG A 68 5.39 1.63 11.57
C ARG A 68 5.43 2.90 12.40
N PRO A 69 4.28 3.52 12.71
CA PRO A 69 4.24 4.66 13.59
C PRO A 69 4.97 4.35 14.90
N ARG A 70 5.91 5.23 15.30
CA ARG A 70 6.62 5.03 16.56
C ARG A 70 5.65 5.15 17.71
N ARG A 71 5.54 4.11 18.50
CA ARG A 71 4.84 4.14 19.77
C ARG A 71 5.73 4.86 20.77
N PHE A 72 5.56 6.17 20.93
CA PHE A 72 6.22 6.86 22.03
C PHE A 72 5.64 6.36 23.35
N LEU A 73 6.52 5.88 24.22
CA LEU A 73 6.17 5.56 25.60
C LEU A 73 5.50 6.77 26.28
N ALA A 74 4.23 6.61 26.60
CA ALA A 74 3.56 7.21 27.76
C ALA A 74 3.16 8.69 27.75
N SER A 75 2.91 9.40 26.62
CA SER A 75 2.41 10.76 26.79
C SER A 75 1.37 11.29 25.82
N SER A 76 0.84 10.47 24.92
CA SER A 76 -0.29 10.90 24.08
C SER A 76 -1.53 10.05 24.36
N PRO A 77 -2.66 10.68 24.78
CA PRO A 77 -3.92 9.95 25.00
C PRO A 77 -4.53 9.39 23.73
N GLN A 78 -4.01 9.75 22.56
CA GLN A 78 -4.52 9.33 21.27
C GLN A 78 -3.44 8.54 20.54
N GLU A 79 -3.35 7.25 20.88
CA GLU A 79 -2.47 6.32 20.16
C GLU A 79 -2.99 6.13 18.73
N ASP A 80 -2.05 6.16 17.77
CA ASP A 80 -2.34 5.95 16.35
C ASP A 80 -3.01 4.58 16.13
N PRO A 81 -4.19 4.52 15.50
CA PRO A 81 -4.84 3.25 15.19
C PRO A 81 -4.15 2.47 14.06
N VAL A 82 -3.23 3.10 13.33
CA VAL A 82 -2.45 2.43 12.28
C VAL A 82 -1.31 1.64 12.90
N LYS A 83 -1.28 0.34 12.61
CA LYS A 83 -0.19 -0.56 13.00
C LYS A 83 1.02 -0.38 12.09
N GLU A 84 0.76 -0.35 10.77
CA GLU A 84 1.80 -0.22 9.74
C GLU A 84 1.20 0.26 8.42
N ILE A 85 2.05 0.87 7.58
CA ILE A 85 1.75 1.16 6.18
C ILE A 85 2.87 0.57 5.33
N LEU A 86 2.48 -0.21 4.32
CA LEU A 86 3.38 -0.65 3.27
C LEU A 86 3.17 0.26 2.05
N PHE A 87 4.19 1.06 1.74
CA PHE A 87 4.23 1.90 0.55
C PHE A 87 4.81 1.14 -0.62
N SER A 88 4.16 1.17 -1.78
CA SER A 88 4.66 0.56 -3.01
C SER A 88 4.93 1.61 -4.07
N PHE A 89 6.10 1.52 -4.70
CA PHE A 89 6.60 2.47 -5.69
C PHE A 89 6.79 1.79 -7.04
N TYR A 90 6.38 2.49 -8.10
CA TYR A 90 6.62 2.15 -9.49
C TYR A 90 7.60 3.16 -10.07
N ASN A 91 8.80 2.72 -10.47
CA ASN A 91 9.88 3.59 -10.93
C ASN A 91 10.16 4.79 -9.99
N GLY A 92 10.05 4.53 -8.68
CA GLY A 92 10.30 5.53 -7.64
C GLY A 92 9.10 6.40 -7.26
N GLU A 93 7.94 6.27 -7.93
CA GLU A 93 6.71 7.02 -7.62
C GLU A 93 5.72 6.20 -6.80
N LEU A 94 5.20 6.78 -5.72
CA LEU A 94 4.22 6.16 -4.83
C LEU A 94 2.90 5.93 -5.57
N PHE A 95 2.49 4.66 -5.71
CA PHE A 95 1.25 4.30 -6.39
C PHE A 95 0.25 3.55 -5.51
N ARG A 96 0.73 2.95 -4.40
CA ARG A 96 -0.10 2.12 -3.53
C ARG A 96 0.34 2.28 -2.08
N MET A 97 -0.63 2.25 -1.17
CA MET A 97 -0.44 2.15 0.26
C MET A 97 -1.36 1.06 0.81
N LEU A 98 -0.79 0.06 1.48
CA LEU A 98 -1.55 -0.92 2.24
C LEU A 98 -1.44 -0.54 3.71
N VAL A 99 -2.56 -0.12 4.28
CA VAL A 99 -2.68 0.32 5.67
C VAL A 99 -3.25 -0.83 6.48
N ASN A 100 -2.54 -1.27 7.49
CA ASN A 100 -3.02 -2.24 8.48
C ASN A 100 -3.33 -1.51 9.79
N TYR A 101 -4.54 -1.68 10.28
CA TYR A 101 -4.95 -1.12 11.57
C TYR A 101 -4.55 -2.04 12.73
N ASP A 102 -4.30 -1.44 13.88
CA ASP A 102 -3.97 -2.20 15.10
C ASP A 102 -5.22 -2.92 15.61
N LEU A 103 -5.09 -4.25 15.81
CA LEU A 103 -6.19 -5.09 16.26
C LEU A 103 -6.79 -4.60 17.59
N HIS A 104 -5.94 -4.24 18.56
CA HIS A 104 -6.40 -3.80 19.88
C HIS A 104 -7.07 -2.41 19.83
N LYS A 105 -6.71 -1.58 18.84
CA LYS A 105 -7.31 -0.25 18.63
C LYS A 105 -8.63 -0.29 17.87
N THR A 106 -8.86 -1.40 17.15
CA THR A 106 -10.10 -1.64 16.40
C THR A 106 -10.96 -2.76 17.01
N GLU A 107 -10.56 -3.28 18.17
CA GLU A 107 -11.30 -4.31 18.86
C GLU A 107 -12.71 -3.82 19.22
N GLY A 108 -13.73 -4.61 18.87
CA GLY A 108 -15.13 -4.28 19.10
C GLY A 108 -15.76 -3.35 18.07
N LEU A 109 -14.97 -2.72 17.19
CA LEU A 109 -15.55 -1.91 16.10
C LEU A 109 -16.22 -2.79 15.06
N THR A 110 -17.39 -2.34 14.62
CA THR A 110 -18.14 -2.94 13.51
C THR A 110 -17.63 -2.40 12.16
N ASP A 111 -18.05 -3.03 11.07
CA ASP A 111 -17.80 -2.53 9.71
C ASP A 111 -18.41 -1.13 9.52
N GLU A 112 -19.60 -0.90 10.12
CA GLU A 112 -20.31 0.38 10.11
C GLU A 112 -19.54 1.48 10.82
N ASP A 113 -18.98 1.20 11.99
CA ASP A 113 -18.17 2.17 12.76
C ASP A 113 -16.94 2.63 11.96
N MET A 114 -16.27 1.67 11.31
CA MET A 114 -15.12 1.97 10.46
C MET A 114 -15.51 2.78 9.22
N VAL A 115 -16.63 2.44 8.58
CA VAL A 115 -17.13 3.19 7.42
C VAL A 115 -17.53 4.61 7.83
N GLU A 116 -18.19 4.80 8.95
CA GLU A 116 -18.58 6.12 9.45
C GLU A 116 -17.33 6.99 9.73
N ALA A 117 -16.36 6.46 10.48
CA ALA A 117 -15.13 7.15 10.82
C ALA A 117 -14.33 7.58 9.57
N ILE A 118 -14.20 6.70 8.59
CA ILE A 118 -13.46 6.99 7.35
C ILE A 118 -14.26 7.96 6.46
N SER A 119 -15.60 7.80 6.40
CA SER A 119 -16.48 8.67 5.62
C SER A 119 -16.51 10.10 6.15
N ALA A 120 -16.29 10.33 7.42
CA ALA A 120 -16.16 11.65 7.99
C ALA A 120 -15.03 12.46 7.33
N LYS A 121 -13.98 11.78 6.84
CA LYS A 121 -12.83 12.41 6.18
C LYS A 121 -12.90 12.33 4.65
N TYR A 122 -13.31 11.17 4.12
CA TYR A 122 -13.25 10.88 2.69
C TYR A 122 -14.63 10.84 2.03
N GLY A 123 -15.71 11.15 2.81
CA GLY A 123 -17.11 11.29 2.41
C GLY A 123 -17.84 9.99 2.14
N ILE A 124 -18.83 10.01 1.27
CA ILE A 124 -19.77 8.90 1.12
C ILE A 124 -19.09 7.70 0.46
N ALA A 125 -19.11 6.56 1.16
CA ALA A 125 -18.64 5.29 0.64
C ALA A 125 -19.68 4.60 -0.23
N THR A 126 -19.21 3.81 -1.18
CA THR A 126 -19.98 2.76 -1.84
C THR A 126 -19.69 1.41 -1.18
N ARG A 127 -20.60 0.43 -1.30
CA ARG A 127 -20.43 -0.93 -0.79
C ARG A 127 -20.48 -1.93 -1.95
N PRO A 128 -19.40 -2.03 -2.74
CA PRO A 128 -19.38 -2.94 -3.88
C PRO A 128 -19.25 -4.38 -3.42
N ALA A 129 -19.97 -5.29 -4.06
CA ALA A 129 -19.74 -6.73 -3.94
C ALA A 129 -18.46 -7.11 -4.70
N ALA A 130 -17.30 -6.66 -4.22
CA ALA A 130 -16.01 -6.80 -4.89
C ALA A 130 -14.96 -7.39 -3.96
N LYS A 131 -13.99 -8.05 -4.57
CA LYS A 131 -12.76 -8.49 -3.89
C LYS A 131 -11.59 -7.67 -4.39
N ILE A 132 -10.64 -7.41 -3.51
CA ILE A 132 -9.35 -6.84 -3.86
C ILE A 132 -8.28 -7.92 -3.76
N THR A 133 -7.34 -7.89 -4.69
CA THR A 133 -6.17 -8.76 -4.64
C THR A 133 -5.03 -7.98 -4.00
N LEU A 134 -4.56 -8.46 -2.87
CA LEU A 134 -3.38 -7.97 -2.21
C LEU A 134 -2.17 -8.67 -2.82
N LEU A 135 -1.49 -8.03 -3.77
CA LEU A 135 -0.18 -8.48 -4.21
C LEU A 135 0.83 -8.07 -3.13
N LEU A 136 1.00 -8.93 -2.14
CA LEU A 136 1.98 -8.73 -1.08
C LEU A 136 3.26 -9.43 -1.52
N SER A 137 4.31 -8.65 -1.67
CA SER A 137 5.65 -9.15 -1.90
C SER A 137 6.36 -9.33 -0.59
N SER A 138 6.06 -10.40 0.14
CA SER A 138 6.97 -10.82 1.20
C SER A 138 8.19 -11.50 0.57
N SER A 139 9.35 -11.45 1.25
CA SER A 139 10.69 -11.81 0.74
C SER A 139 10.81 -13.17 0.05
N PHE A 140 9.80 -14.01 0.01
CA PHE A 140 9.83 -15.36 -0.55
C PHE A 140 8.55 -15.84 -1.27
N HIS A 141 7.42 -15.12 -1.13
CA HIS A 141 6.16 -15.56 -1.74
C HIS A 141 5.32 -14.35 -2.16
N VAL A 142 4.82 -14.40 -3.40
CA VAL A 142 3.74 -13.50 -3.83
C VAL A 142 2.45 -14.08 -3.26
N TYR A 143 1.94 -13.49 -2.19
CA TYR A 143 0.61 -13.84 -1.68
C TYR A 143 -0.43 -13.16 -2.55
N ASN A 144 -1.21 -13.96 -3.22
CA ASN A 144 -2.35 -13.49 -4.01
C ASN A 144 -3.62 -13.63 -3.17
N ASP A 145 -3.65 -12.90 -2.04
CA ASP A 145 -4.81 -12.92 -1.16
C ASP A 145 -5.89 -12.01 -1.69
N SER A 146 -7.09 -12.52 -1.77
CA SER A 146 -8.24 -11.73 -2.16
C SER A 146 -9.13 -11.48 -0.95
N GLU A 147 -9.26 -10.20 -0.57
CA GLU A 147 -10.06 -9.77 0.54
C GLU A 147 -11.38 -9.16 0.07
N GLN A 148 -12.45 -9.41 0.85
CA GLN A 148 -13.75 -8.82 0.59
C GLN A 148 -13.73 -7.33 0.92
N VAL A 149 -14.13 -6.49 -0.03
CA VAL A 149 -14.27 -5.05 0.20
C VAL A 149 -15.54 -4.79 1.02
N ILE A 150 -15.36 -4.14 2.18
CA ILE A 150 -16.45 -3.68 3.04
C ILE A 150 -17.05 -2.39 2.48
N ALA A 151 -16.17 -1.42 2.13
CA ALA A 151 -16.56 -0.12 1.62
C ALA A 151 -15.46 0.46 0.73
N ARG A 152 -15.87 1.33 -0.20
CA ARG A 152 -14.99 1.97 -1.16
C ARG A 152 -15.30 3.45 -1.30
N TRP A 153 -14.25 4.27 -1.27
CA TRP A 153 -14.24 5.68 -1.63
C TRP A 153 -13.40 5.83 -2.89
N GLU A 154 -13.97 6.33 -3.96
CA GLU A 154 -13.25 6.40 -5.23
C GLU A 154 -13.68 7.56 -6.12
N ASN A 155 -12.77 7.96 -6.98
CA ASN A 155 -13.01 8.83 -8.11
C ASN A 155 -12.34 8.26 -9.37
N SER A 156 -12.20 9.02 -10.43
CA SER A 156 -11.56 8.58 -11.67
C SER A 156 -10.08 8.23 -11.50
N GLN A 157 -9.38 8.79 -10.50
CA GLN A 157 -7.93 8.68 -10.31
C GLN A 157 -7.54 7.77 -9.16
N TYR A 158 -8.33 7.74 -8.07
CA TYR A 158 -7.95 7.12 -6.82
C TYR A 158 -9.04 6.19 -6.29
N SER A 159 -8.63 5.19 -5.51
CA SER A 159 -9.56 4.29 -4.83
C SER A 159 -9.02 3.90 -3.47
N PHE A 160 -9.86 4.01 -2.45
CA PHE A 160 -9.63 3.59 -1.07
C PHE A 160 -10.58 2.44 -0.79
N ASN A 161 -10.06 1.30 -0.41
CA ASN A 161 -10.85 0.07 -0.23
C ASN A 161 -10.63 -0.45 1.19
N LEU A 162 -11.64 -0.31 2.03
CA LEU A 162 -11.66 -0.89 3.36
C LEU A 162 -11.97 -2.38 3.24
N PHE A 163 -11.23 -3.21 3.95
CA PHE A 163 -11.45 -4.66 4.02
C PHE A 163 -11.19 -5.18 5.43
N ARG A 164 -11.65 -6.40 5.69
CA ARG A 164 -11.27 -7.16 6.88
C ARG A 164 -10.37 -8.30 6.44
N SER A 165 -9.21 -8.42 7.09
CA SER A 165 -8.26 -9.48 6.76
C SER A 165 -8.85 -10.86 7.06
N SER A 166 -8.69 -11.79 6.12
CA SER A 166 -9.12 -13.19 6.29
C SER A 166 -8.25 -13.97 7.28
N TYR A 167 -7.02 -13.51 7.55
CA TYR A 167 -6.10 -14.18 8.48
C TYR A 167 -6.19 -13.69 9.92
N GLN A 168 -6.58 -12.45 10.12
CA GLN A 168 -6.72 -11.85 11.44
C GLN A 168 -7.98 -10.99 11.45
N PRO A 169 -8.74 -10.93 12.55
CA PRO A 169 -9.93 -10.09 12.63
C PRO A 169 -9.60 -8.60 12.69
N ALA A 170 -8.64 -8.16 11.88
CA ALA A 170 -8.15 -6.80 11.80
C ALA A 170 -8.63 -6.13 10.52
N PHE A 171 -8.88 -4.82 10.61
CA PHE A 171 -9.19 -4.02 9.44
C PHE A 171 -7.92 -3.64 8.69
N GLY A 172 -8.06 -3.53 7.38
CA GLY A 172 -7.06 -2.97 6.50
C GLY A 172 -7.68 -2.02 5.48
N MET A 173 -6.86 -1.16 4.89
CA MET A 173 -7.28 -0.29 3.81
C MET A 173 -6.24 -0.28 2.69
N LEU A 174 -6.66 -0.66 1.48
CA LEU A 174 -5.86 -0.57 0.28
C LEU A 174 -6.17 0.74 -0.45
N VAL A 175 -5.16 1.59 -0.55
CA VAL A 175 -5.25 2.92 -1.16
C VAL A 175 -4.40 2.92 -2.43
N ILE A 176 -4.98 3.27 -3.58
CA ILE A 176 -4.31 3.16 -4.88
C ILE A 176 -4.51 4.39 -5.76
N SER A 177 -3.46 4.72 -6.52
CA SER A 177 -3.57 5.53 -7.74
C SER A 177 -3.95 4.61 -8.91
N LYS A 178 -5.18 4.67 -9.40
CA LYS A 178 -5.70 3.77 -10.45
C LYS A 178 -4.80 3.72 -11.69
N PRO A 179 -4.33 4.85 -12.25
CA PRO A 179 -3.46 4.84 -13.42
C PRO A 179 -2.13 4.14 -13.16
N LEU A 180 -1.44 4.50 -12.07
CA LEU A 180 -0.13 3.92 -11.74
C LEU A 180 -0.25 2.46 -11.28
N ASP A 181 -1.30 2.08 -10.55
CA ASP A 181 -1.54 0.69 -10.13
C ASP A 181 -1.76 -0.22 -11.35
N GLY A 182 -2.45 0.26 -12.38
CA GLY A 182 -2.66 -0.48 -13.63
C GLY A 182 -1.36 -0.83 -14.33
N VAL A 183 -0.46 0.15 -14.53
CA VAL A 183 0.85 -0.08 -15.17
C VAL A 183 1.80 -0.88 -14.28
N ALA A 184 1.77 -0.65 -12.96
CA ALA A 184 2.57 -1.41 -12.00
C ALA A 184 2.19 -2.90 -11.98
N ARG A 185 0.90 -3.22 -11.98
CA ARG A 185 0.41 -4.61 -12.06
C ARG A 185 0.87 -5.30 -13.35
N ALA A 186 0.76 -4.62 -14.48
CA ALA A 186 1.24 -5.17 -15.76
C ALA A 186 2.75 -5.45 -15.71
N ALA A 187 3.53 -4.53 -15.15
CA ALA A 187 4.97 -4.72 -14.99
C ALA A 187 5.32 -5.86 -14.01
N ILE A 188 4.57 -6.01 -12.92
CA ILE A 188 4.77 -7.11 -11.96
C ILE A 188 4.49 -8.47 -12.61
N VAL A 189 3.39 -8.59 -13.37
CA VAL A 189 3.05 -9.82 -14.09
C VAL A 189 4.16 -10.18 -15.10
N GLU A 190 4.66 -9.18 -15.82
CA GLU A 190 5.76 -9.39 -16.77
C GLU A 190 7.07 -9.75 -16.06
N ALA A 191 7.37 -9.13 -14.91
CA ALA A 191 8.54 -9.48 -14.11
C ALA A 191 8.50 -10.96 -13.67
N ILE A 192 7.36 -11.43 -13.17
CA ILE A 192 7.16 -12.82 -12.76
C ILE A 192 7.38 -13.76 -13.95
N ARG A 193 6.81 -13.43 -15.13
CA ARG A 193 6.98 -14.22 -16.35
C ARG A 193 8.46 -14.33 -16.76
N LEU A 194 9.21 -13.20 -16.69
CA LEU A 194 10.64 -13.19 -17.00
C LEU A 194 11.44 -14.03 -15.98
N ASP A 195 11.09 -13.92 -14.70
CA ASP A 195 11.74 -14.69 -13.65
C ASP A 195 11.53 -16.19 -13.80
N GLU A 196 10.33 -16.62 -14.18
CA GLU A 196 10.01 -18.02 -14.46
C GLU A 196 10.77 -18.55 -15.70
N GLN A 197 10.89 -17.73 -16.75
CA GLN A 197 11.64 -18.12 -17.97
C GLN A 197 13.13 -18.27 -17.71
N GLU A 198 13.71 -17.46 -16.83
CA GLU A 198 15.14 -17.47 -16.53
C GLU A 198 15.51 -18.41 -15.38
N ALA A 199 14.54 -18.87 -14.59
CA ALA A 199 14.78 -19.73 -13.44
C ALA A 199 15.61 -20.98 -13.78
N PRO A 200 15.36 -21.73 -14.89
CA PRO A 200 16.16 -22.90 -15.23
C PRO A 200 17.63 -22.54 -15.50
N GLN A 201 17.89 -21.45 -16.23
CA GLN A 201 19.25 -21.03 -16.54
C GLN A 201 19.99 -20.56 -15.29
N ARG A 202 19.33 -19.78 -14.42
CA ARG A 202 19.90 -19.34 -13.14
C ARG A 202 20.26 -20.53 -12.25
N GLU A 203 19.44 -21.58 -12.25
CA GLU A 203 19.74 -22.80 -11.49
C GLU A 203 20.99 -23.53 -12.02
N ILE A 204 21.12 -23.68 -13.34
CA ILE A 204 22.30 -24.25 -13.97
C ILE A 204 23.56 -23.44 -13.62
N ASP A 205 23.48 -22.11 -13.70
CA ASP A 205 24.61 -21.23 -13.42
C ASP A 205 25.01 -21.28 -11.94
N ARG A 206 24.01 -21.39 -11.04
CA ARG A 206 24.24 -21.59 -9.61
C ARG A 206 24.97 -22.91 -9.31
N GLN A 207 24.51 -23.99 -9.94
CA GLN A 207 25.14 -25.31 -9.76
C GLN A 207 26.59 -25.30 -10.26
N LYS A 208 26.83 -24.75 -11.44
CA LYS A 208 28.21 -24.62 -11.97
C LYS A 208 29.11 -23.82 -11.04
N LYS A 209 28.59 -22.71 -10.49
CA LYS A 209 29.36 -21.92 -9.54
C LYS A 209 29.68 -22.69 -8.25
N GLN A 210 28.72 -23.43 -7.70
CA GLN A 210 28.93 -24.27 -6.52
C GLN A 210 29.94 -25.40 -6.77
N GLU A 211 29.87 -26.05 -7.93
CA GLU A 211 30.83 -27.06 -8.33
C GLU A 211 32.24 -26.49 -8.43
N GLU A 212 32.39 -25.33 -9.07
CA GLU A 212 33.69 -24.65 -9.17
C GLU A 212 34.24 -24.23 -7.83
N GLU A 213 33.42 -23.63 -6.95
CA GLU A 213 33.82 -23.28 -5.58
C GLU A 213 34.23 -24.52 -4.77
N SER A 214 33.50 -25.62 -4.91
CA SER A 214 33.83 -26.89 -4.27
C SER A 214 35.15 -27.45 -4.79
N ARG A 215 35.38 -27.42 -6.12
CA ARG A 215 36.63 -27.87 -6.74
C ARG A 215 37.83 -27.06 -6.22
N VAL A 216 37.70 -25.73 -6.22
CA VAL A 216 38.77 -24.84 -5.71
C VAL A 216 39.04 -25.08 -4.22
N ALA A 217 38.00 -25.30 -3.41
CA ALA A 217 38.14 -25.62 -2.01
C ALA A 217 38.89 -26.97 -1.78
N GLN A 218 38.54 -28.00 -2.58
CA GLN A 218 39.21 -29.29 -2.54
C GLN A 218 40.69 -29.20 -2.96
N GLU A 219 40.98 -28.46 -4.05
CA GLU A 219 42.37 -28.24 -4.52
C GLU A 219 43.19 -27.53 -3.44
N LYS A 220 42.62 -26.52 -2.75
CA LYS A 220 43.28 -25.83 -1.62
C LYS A 220 43.53 -26.74 -0.43
N ALA A 221 42.57 -27.59 -0.09
CA ALA A 221 42.67 -28.47 1.07
C ALA A 221 43.62 -29.66 0.83
N ARG A 222 43.76 -30.08 -0.42
CA ARG A 222 44.54 -31.28 -0.81
C ARG A 222 45.99 -31.31 -0.31
N PRO A 223 46.83 -30.27 -0.44
CA PRO A 223 48.21 -30.29 0.02
C PRO A 223 48.29 -30.54 1.52
N GLY A 224 47.49 -29.83 2.34
CA GLY A 224 47.47 -30.00 3.79
C GLY A 224 46.99 -31.38 4.22
N ASN A 225 45.89 -31.85 3.61
CA ASN A 225 45.32 -33.16 3.94
C ASN A 225 46.25 -34.29 3.51
N LYS A 226 46.95 -34.17 2.37
CA LYS A 226 47.89 -35.17 1.86
C LYS A 226 49.07 -35.37 2.84
N VAL A 227 49.59 -34.30 3.46
CA VAL A 227 50.68 -34.36 4.41
C VAL A 227 50.24 -34.97 5.76
N ASN A 228 48.98 -34.71 6.15
CA ASN A 228 48.47 -35.13 7.46
C ASN A 228 47.73 -36.47 7.44
N PHE A 229 47.48 -37.04 6.25
CA PHE A 229 46.81 -38.33 6.15
C PHE A 229 47.77 -39.46 6.51
N ARG A 230 47.43 -40.15 7.59
CA ARG A 230 48.12 -41.35 8.07
C ARG A 230 47.10 -42.47 8.13
N PRO A 231 47.20 -43.54 7.32
CA PRO A 231 46.31 -44.69 7.34
C PRO A 231 46.43 -45.49 8.64
#